data_4237033fc21e3e6b94f8612ce90dc423
#
_entry.id   4237033fc21e3e6b94f8612ce90dc423
#
_cell.length_a   1.000
_cell.length_b   1.000
_cell.length_c   1.000
_cell.angle_alpha   90.00
_cell.angle_beta   90.00
_cell.angle_gamma   90.00
#
_symmetry.space_group_name_H-M   'P 1'
#
loop_
_entity.id
_entity.type
_entity.pdbx_description
1 polymer ?
#
loop_
_entity_poly.entity_id
_entity_poly.type
_entity_poly.pdbx_seq_one_letter_code
_entity_poly.pdbx_strand_id
1 'polypeptide(L)'
;MHPHPAPHGVSLNGLYPXNYTSEVQIKADRQSKLSFEVYPAKTEKAQKALLSELRLLSPYRPTFISVTYGAGGKSQAGTADTAKQIQKTLNTDVMAHLTLAVQTRDDVLATADRFSAAGVRQILALRGDQPHEAVSLPQNPFTDTVELIRCLAARGWDNIRTSAYPDIHKEATDADSDFDWLLAKFDAGASEAVTQFFFNADNFFRLRDRLDRYGLAKKLIPGILVFREIEKMIGFAKKCGVHIPARLHVELSRSRQTDVEEAHCLSILLDLLLRLSSQGVXQYHFYTLNKAQPLVTLLDLLDLPKQGICAVADRQPETCY
;
A
#
# COMPACT_ATOMS: atom_id res chain seq x y z
N MET A 1 26.86 -7.54 -26.30
CA MET A 1 26.05 -6.69 -25.39
C MET A 1 26.40 -7.07 -23.98
N HIS A 2 27.10 -6.19 -23.29
CA HIS A 2 27.49 -6.46 -21.90
C HIS A 2 26.31 -6.08 -21.00
N PRO A 3 25.99 -6.94 -20.04
CA PRO A 3 24.92 -6.56 -19.08
C PRO A 3 25.38 -5.37 -18.24
N HIS A 4 24.50 -4.43 -18.05
CA HIS A 4 24.75 -3.30 -17.16
C HIS A 4 25.00 -3.81 -15.75
N PRO A 5 25.97 -3.28 -15.07
CA PRO A 5 26.22 -3.71 -13.67
C PRO A 5 25.05 -3.29 -12.79
N ALA A 6 24.69 -4.17 -11.88
CA ALA A 6 23.70 -3.88 -10.86
C ALA A 6 24.14 -2.67 -10.02
N PRO A 7 23.22 -1.86 -9.55
CA PRO A 7 23.61 -0.74 -8.70
C PRO A 7 24.34 -1.22 -7.46
N HIS A 8 25.28 -0.43 -7.07
CA HIS A 8 26.32 -0.70 -6.06
C HIS A 8 25.86 -1.58 -4.88
N GLY A 9 26.48 -2.73 -4.76
CA GLY A 9 26.74 -3.35 -3.48
C GLY A 9 25.86 -4.50 -3.02
N VAL A 10 24.90 -5.00 -3.80
CA VAL A 10 24.15 -6.17 -3.35
C VAL A 10 24.43 -7.35 -4.27
N SER A 11 25.33 -8.22 -3.82
CA SER A 11 25.51 -9.51 -4.44
C SER A 11 24.39 -10.42 -3.95
N LEU A 12 23.51 -10.82 -4.84
CA LEU A 12 22.41 -11.72 -4.51
C LEU A 12 22.88 -13.17 -4.27
N ASN A 13 24.18 -13.43 -4.50
CA ASN A 13 24.72 -14.80 -4.47
C ASN A 13 24.80 -15.43 -3.07
N GLY A 14 24.40 -14.74 -2.03
CA GLY A 14 24.41 -15.29 -0.68
C GLY A 14 23.06 -15.28 0.01
N LEU A 15 22.03 -14.78 -0.65
CA LEU A 15 20.75 -14.51 0.00
C LEU A 15 19.72 -15.62 -0.16
N TYR A 16 19.96 -16.59 -1.07
CA TYR A 16 19.00 -17.68 -1.31
C TYR A 16 19.63 -19.03 -1.04
N PRO A 17 18.94 -19.92 -0.34
CA PRO A 17 19.41 -21.30 -0.25
C PRO A 17 19.42 -21.94 -1.64
N UNK A 18 20.27 -22.44 -1.88
CA UNK A 18 20.69 -22.87 -3.04
C UNK A 18 19.95 -23.77 -3.89
N ASN A 19 18.94 -23.76 -3.89
CA ASN A 19 18.17 -24.60 -4.81
C ASN A 19 17.52 -23.83 -5.95
N TYR A 20 17.91 -22.59 -6.14
CA TYR A 20 17.46 -21.86 -7.33
C TYR A 20 18.46 -22.06 -8.45
N THR A 21 18.09 -22.90 -9.40
CA THR A 21 18.86 -23.03 -10.62
C THR A 21 18.84 -21.70 -11.40
N SER A 22 19.91 -21.43 -12.11
CA SER A 22 20.22 -20.17 -12.77
C SER A 22 19.25 -19.72 -13.88
N GLU A 23 18.09 -20.33 -14.00
CA GLU A 23 17.13 -20.03 -15.06
C GLU A 23 15.80 -19.44 -14.57
N VAL A 24 15.63 -19.23 -13.27
CA VAL A 24 14.41 -18.59 -12.79
C VAL A 24 14.57 -17.09 -13.01
N GLN A 25 13.98 -16.59 -14.09
CA GLN A 25 13.89 -15.16 -14.27
C GLN A 25 12.95 -14.59 -13.22
N ILE A 26 13.54 -13.80 -12.33
CA ILE A 26 12.79 -13.10 -11.30
C ILE A 26 12.02 -11.97 -11.99
N LYS A 27 10.78 -12.24 -12.36
CA LYS A 27 9.95 -11.25 -13.04
C LYS A 27 8.56 -11.20 -12.44
N ALA A 28 8.19 -10.03 -11.98
CA ALA A 28 6.77 -9.74 -11.77
C ALA A 28 6.14 -9.50 -13.15
N ASP A 29 4.81 -9.62 -13.23
CA ASP A 29 4.09 -9.29 -14.45
C ASP A 29 4.33 -7.80 -14.76
N ARG A 30 4.90 -7.50 -15.94
CA ARG A 30 5.22 -6.14 -16.33
C ARG A 30 4.00 -5.23 -16.44
N GLN A 31 2.79 -5.81 -16.52
CA GLN A 31 1.53 -5.07 -16.53
C GLN A 31 0.94 -4.90 -15.14
N SER A 32 1.66 -5.30 -14.10
CA SER A 32 1.20 -5.14 -12.72
C SER A 32 0.91 -3.68 -12.41
N LYS A 33 -0.20 -3.44 -11.73
CA LYS A 33 -0.58 -2.10 -11.27
C LYS A 33 0.06 -1.83 -9.92
N LEU A 34 0.60 -0.62 -9.76
CA LEU A 34 1.26 -0.20 -8.53
C LEU A 34 0.54 1.00 -7.94
N SER A 35 0.51 1.08 -6.63
CA SER A 35 0.07 2.27 -5.93
C SER A 35 0.92 2.44 -4.67
N PHE A 36 1.04 3.69 -4.21
CA PHE A 36 1.95 4.03 -3.12
C PHE A 36 1.19 4.82 -2.07
N GLU A 37 1.48 4.57 -0.79
CA GLU A 37 0.87 5.31 0.30
C GLU A 37 1.90 6.20 0.97
N VAL A 38 1.48 7.44 1.24
CA VAL A 38 2.27 8.42 1.97
C VAL A 38 1.40 9.03 3.07
N TYR A 39 2.04 9.66 4.06
CA TYR A 39 1.34 10.45 5.07
C TYR A 39 1.54 11.93 4.79
N PRO A 40 0.60 12.79 5.24
CA PRO A 40 0.68 14.22 4.93
C PRO A 40 1.93 14.86 5.52
N ALA A 41 2.52 15.79 4.79
CA ALA A 41 3.64 16.58 5.27
C ALA A 41 3.11 17.69 6.19
N LYS A 42 3.77 17.87 7.35
CA LYS A 42 3.33 18.84 8.35
C LYS A 42 3.95 20.21 8.16
N THR A 43 5.06 20.29 7.42
CA THR A 43 5.77 21.55 7.17
C THR A 43 6.06 21.68 5.69
N GLU A 44 6.39 22.91 5.27
CA GLU A 44 6.78 23.16 3.88
C GLU A 44 8.04 22.37 3.50
N LYS A 45 9.00 22.29 4.42
CA LYS A 45 10.23 21.52 4.20
C LYS A 45 9.91 20.03 4.01
N ALA A 46 9.06 19.47 4.87
CA ALA A 46 8.64 18.07 4.78
C ALA A 46 7.87 17.81 3.48
N GLN A 47 7.07 18.78 3.03
CA GLN A 47 6.32 18.65 1.78
C GLN A 47 7.26 18.58 0.57
N LYS A 48 8.28 19.45 0.54
CA LYS A 48 9.27 19.42 -0.53
C LYS A 48 10.03 18.10 -0.53
N ALA A 49 10.39 17.59 0.66
CA ALA A 49 11.06 16.30 0.79
C ALA A 49 10.16 15.16 0.27
N LEU A 50 8.88 15.18 0.63
CA LEU A 50 7.93 14.17 0.16
C LEU A 50 7.83 14.18 -1.36
N LEU A 51 7.67 15.35 -1.96
CA LEU A 51 7.56 15.45 -3.43
C LEU A 51 8.84 14.98 -4.11
N SER A 52 10.01 15.24 -3.53
CA SER A 52 11.27 14.73 -4.07
C SER A 52 11.32 13.20 -4.05
N GLU A 53 10.86 12.58 -2.97
CA GLU A 53 10.78 11.12 -2.88
C GLU A 53 9.79 10.56 -3.92
N LEU A 54 8.63 11.19 -4.05
CA LEU A 54 7.62 10.74 -5.00
C LEU A 54 8.05 10.89 -6.45
N ARG A 55 8.89 11.88 -6.77
CA ARG A 55 9.44 12.01 -8.10
C ARG A 55 10.29 10.81 -8.49
N LEU A 56 10.94 10.16 -7.52
CA LEU A 56 11.70 8.94 -7.77
C LEU A 56 10.79 7.74 -8.05
N LEU A 57 9.56 7.76 -7.52
CA LEU A 57 8.59 6.68 -7.70
C LEU A 57 7.66 6.92 -8.90
N SER A 58 7.47 8.16 -9.29
CA SER A 58 6.56 8.54 -10.37
C SER A 58 6.84 7.83 -11.70
N PRO A 59 8.11 7.56 -12.09
CA PRO A 59 8.37 6.86 -13.35
C PRO A 59 7.75 5.47 -13.45
N TYR A 60 7.43 4.83 -12.32
CA TYR A 60 6.76 3.52 -12.31
C TYR A 60 5.27 3.60 -12.57
N ARG A 61 4.74 4.80 -12.82
CA ARG A 61 3.35 5.07 -13.22
C ARG A 61 2.32 4.47 -12.26
N PRO A 62 2.35 4.90 -11.00
CA PRO A 62 1.32 4.40 -10.06
C PRO A 62 -0.08 4.76 -10.53
N THR A 63 -1.03 3.87 -10.32
CA THR A 63 -2.44 4.14 -10.65
C THR A 63 -3.03 5.18 -9.70
N PHE A 64 -2.53 5.24 -8.49
CA PHE A 64 -2.87 6.31 -7.54
C PHE A 64 -1.81 6.36 -6.43
N ILE A 65 -1.77 7.49 -5.75
CA ILE A 65 -1.01 7.66 -4.51
C ILE A 65 -2.04 7.92 -3.41
N SER A 66 -1.99 7.13 -2.34
CA SER A 66 -2.89 7.35 -1.22
C SER A 66 -2.24 8.26 -0.17
N VAL A 67 -3.05 9.13 0.43
CA VAL A 67 -2.60 10.06 1.47
C VAL A 67 -3.40 9.76 2.73
N THR A 68 -2.69 9.43 3.82
CA THR A 68 -3.34 9.06 5.06
C THR A 68 -4.00 10.27 5.72
N TYR A 69 -4.89 9.96 6.66
CA TYR A 69 -5.57 10.94 7.49
C TYR A 69 -4.76 11.10 8.78
N GLY A 70 -4.60 12.32 9.24
CA GLY A 70 -3.84 12.57 10.46
C GLY A 70 -4.50 12.00 11.70
N ALA A 71 -3.70 11.53 12.63
CA ALA A 71 -4.18 10.99 13.89
C ALA A 71 -4.94 12.05 14.67
N GLY A 72 -6.07 11.65 15.27
CA GLY A 72 -6.86 12.53 16.13
C GLY A 72 -7.75 13.53 15.40
N GLY A 73 -7.95 13.38 14.10
CA GLY A 73 -8.88 14.21 13.34
C GLY A 73 -8.45 15.64 13.10
N LYS A 74 -7.21 16.00 13.43
CA LYS A 74 -6.76 17.38 13.40
C LYS A 74 -6.09 17.81 12.08
N SER A 75 -5.94 16.89 11.11
CA SER A 75 -5.18 17.20 9.91
C SER A 75 -5.91 16.88 8.61
N GLN A 76 -7.21 17.07 8.58
CA GLN A 76 -7.98 16.96 7.34
C GLN A 76 -7.44 17.90 6.27
N ALA A 77 -7.10 19.13 6.68
CA ALA A 77 -6.52 20.13 5.78
C ALA A 77 -5.17 19.65 5.23
N GLY A 78 -4.37 18.99 6.07
CA GLY A 78 -3.07 18.45 5.64
C GLY A 78 -3.22 17.40 4.55
N THR A 79 -4.20 16.52 4.68
CA THR A 79 -4.48 15.51 3.65
C THR A 79 -4.89 16.17 2.34
N ALA A 80 -5.80 17.14 2.39
CA ALA A 80 -6.28 17.83 1.19
C ALA A 80 -5.14 18.62 0.52
N ASP A 81 -4.34 19.32 1.31
CA ASP A 81 -3.21 20.11 0.77
C ASP A 81 -2.16 19.21 0.13
N THR A 82 -1.81 18.11 0.78
CA THR A 82 -0.85 17.16 0.22
C THR A 82 -1.39 16.54 -1.07
N ALA A 83 -2.68 16.20 -1.10
CA ALA A 83 -3.34 15.66 -2.30
C ALA A 83 -3.25 16.66 -3.46
N LYS A 84 -3.53 17.95 -3.21
CA LYS A 84 -3.42 18.99 -4.24
C LYS A 84 -2.02 19.05 -4.80
N GLN A 85 -1.00 19.05 -3.93
CA GLN A 85 0.39 19.18 -4.36
C GLN A 85 0.83 17.98 -5.18
N ILE A 86 0.43 16.78 -4.79
CA ILE A 86 0.77 15.55 -5.53
C ILE A 86 0.15 15.62 -6.93
N GLN A 87 -1.14 15.93 -7.02
CA GLN A 87 -1.83 15.98 -8.31
C GLN A 87 -1.22 17.04 -9.23
N LYS A 88 -0.92 18.23 -8.68
CA LYS A 88 -0.36 19.32 -9.44
C LYS A 88 1.06 19.03 -9.92
N THR A 89 1.89 18.43 -9.06
CA THR A 89 3.32 18.24 -9.32
C THR A 89 3.59 17.00 -10.16
N LEU A 90 2.85 15.90 -9.91
CA LEU A 90 3.13 14.58 -10.50
C LEU A 90 2.11 14.14 -11.53
N ASN A 91 1.00 14.85 -11.64
CA ASN A 91 -0.11 14.47 -12.53
C ASN A 91 -0.57 13.02 -12.28
N THR A 92 -0.71 12.67 -11.00
CA THR A 92 -1.08 11.33 -10.56
C THR A 92 -2.35 11.42 -9.73
N ASP A 93 -3.28 10.50 -9.93
CA ASP A 93 -4.50 10.44 -9.13
C ASP A 93 -4.18 10.20 -7.66
N VAL A 94 -4.97 10.79 -6.78
CA VAL A 94 -4.81 10.63 -5.34
C VAL A 94 -6.04 9.95 -4.76
N MET A 95 -5.80 9.02 -3.84
CA MET A 95 -6.83 8.43 -2.99
C MET A 95 -6.65 9.01 -1.58
N ALA A 96 -7.65 9.69 -1.05
CA ALA A 96 -7.57 10.26 0.29
C ALA A 96 -8.21 9.32 1.30
N HIS A 97 -7.57 9.13 2.45
CA HIS A 97 -8.17 8.40 3.55
C HIS A 97 -9.25 9.24 4.20
N LEU A 98 -10.36 8.62 4.52
CA LEU A 98 -11.47 9.27 5.21
C LEU A 98 -11.89 8.38 6.37
N THR A 99 -11.78 8.90 7.59
CA THR A 99 -12.09 8.14 8.79
C THR A 99 -13.35 8.68 9.44
N LEU A 100 -14.08 7.79 10.12
CA LEU A 100 -15.32 8.17 10.81
C LEU A 100 -15.15 8.34 12.32
N ALA A 101 -14.03 7.87 12.89
CA ALA A 101 -13.85 7.82 14.35
C ALA A 101 -13.93 9.23 14.97
N VAL A 102 -14.69 9.34 16.05
CA VAL A 102 -14.80 10.53 16.88
C VAL A 102 -15.28 11.77 16.11
N GLN A 103 -16.10 11.58 15.09
CA GLN A 103 -16.61 12.67 14.25
C GLN A 103 -18.12 12.55 14.05
N THR A 104 -18.79 13.69 13.87
CA THR A 104 -20.19 13.68 13.46
C THR A 104 -20.27 13.24 11.99
N ARG A 105 -21.43 12.73 11.59
CA ARG A 105 -21.72 12.40 10.19
C ARG A 105 -21.45 13.61 9.29
N ASP A 106 -21.94 14.80 9.70
CA ASP A 106 -21.79 16.01 8.90
C ASP A 106 -20.33 16.40 8.74
N ASP A 107 -19.49 16.24 9.78
CA ASP A 107 -18.06 16.55 9.69
C ASP A 107 -17.35 15.60 8.71
N VAL A 108 -17.68 14.32 8.74
CA VAL A 108 -17.08 13.34 7.81
C VAL A 108 -17.48 13.69 6.37
N LEU A 109 -18.76 14.00 6.13
CA LEU A 109 -19.22 14.34 4.79
C LEU A 109 -18.64 15.66 4.30
N ALA A 110 -18.47 16.65 5.20
CA ALA A 110 -17.82 17.90 4.85
C ALA A 110 -16.35 17.67 4.44
N THR A 111 -15.66 16.75 5.11
CA THR A 111 -14.31 16.38 4.72
C THR A 111 -14.27 15.75 3.32
N ALA A 112 -15.22 14.85 3.03
CA ALA A 112 -15.33 14.26 1.70
C ALA A 112 -15.55 15.34 0.64
N ASP A 113 -16.40 16.33 0.93
CA ASP A 113 -16.63 17.46 0.02
C ASP A 113 -15.36 18.27 -0.21
N ARG A 114 -14.56 18.49 0.84
CA ARG A 114 -13.29 19.20 0.70
C ARG A 114 -12.31 18.39 -0.18
N PHE A 115 -12.29 17.08 -0.04
CA PHE A 115 -11.46 16.25 -0.91
C PHE A 115 -11.89 16.38 -2.37
N SER A 116 -13.19 16.32 -2.62
CA SER A 116 -13.74 16.49 -3.97
C SER A 116 -13.34 17.85 -4.54
N ALA A 117 -13.45 18.93 -3.73
CA ALA A 117 -13.06 20.28 -4.14
C ALA A 117 -11.55 20.37 -4.43
N ALA A 118 -10.75 19.54 -3.80
CA ALA A 118 -9.30 19.47 -4.02
C ALA A 118 -8.93 18.62 -5.24
N GLY A 119 -9.90 18.09 -5.97
CA GLY A 119 -9.67 17.27 -7.16
C GLY A 119 -9.54 15.77 -6.88
N VAL A 120 -9.71 15.35 -5.63
CA VAL A 120 -9.62 13.93 -5.26
C VAL A 120 -10.85 13.18 -5.75
N ARG A 121 -10.62 12.05 -6.42
CA ARG A 121 -11.70 11.23 -6.98
C ARG A 121 -11.81 9.86 -6.32
N GLN A 122 -10.90 9.53 -5.42
CA GLN A 122 -10.83 8.21 -4.81
C GLN A 122 -10.74 8.37 -3.30
N ILE A 123 -11.48 7.54 -2.58
CA ILE A 123 -11.51 7.57 -1.11
C ILE A 123 -11.21 6.17 -0.59
N LEU A 124 -10.40 6.10 0.47
CA LEU A 124 -10.28 4.90 1.29
C LEU A 124 -11.08 5.15 2.56
N ALA A 125 -12.21 4.46 2.70
CA ALA A 125 -13.12 4.62 3.83
C ALA A 125 -12.69 3.72 4.98
N LEU A 126 -12.44 4.31 6.14
CA LEU A 126 -11.88 3.64 7.31
C LEU A 126 -12.63 4.02 8.58
N ARG A 127 -12.60 3.11 9.56
CA ARG A 127 -13.09 3.47 10.89
C ARG A 127 -12.19 4.54 11.51
N GLY A 128 -10.89 4.38 11.40
CA GLY A 128 -9.91 5.26 12.05
C GLY A 128 -9.53 4.75 13.42
N ASP A 129 -8.50 5.34 14.01
CA ASP A 129 -8.00 4.94 15.30
C ASP A 129 -8.96 5.42 16.41
N GLN A 130 -9.23 4.54 17.36
CA GLN A 130 -9.98 4.90 18.56
C GLN A 130 -9.06 5.66 19.51
N PRO A 131 -9.55 6.72 20.17
CA PRO A 131 -8.72 7.43 21.14
C PRO A 131 -8.41 6.54 22.35
N HIS A 132 -7.21 6.71 22.91
CA HIS A 132 -6.79 5.97 24.09
C HIS A 132 -7.53 6.42 25.35
N GLU A 133 -8.02 7.67 25.36
CA GLU A 133 -8.77 8.21 26.46
C GLU A 133 -10.26 8.18 26.15
N ALA A 134 -11.08 8.07 27.19
CA ALA A 134 -12.52 8.12 27.02
C ALA A 134 -12.92 9.50 26.48
N VAL A 135 -13.52 9.54 25.31
CA VAL A 135 -13.98 10.75 24.66
C VAL A 135 -15.49 10.64 24.53
N SER A 136 -16.19 11.76 24.72
CA SER A 136 -17.64 11.82 24.51
C SER A 136 -17.96 11.41 23.07
N LEU A 137 -18.98 10.58 22.91
CA LEU A 137 -19.43 10.20 21.56
C LEU A 137 -19.96 11.44 20.84
N PRO A 138 -19.62 11.63 19.57
CA PRO A 138 -20.16 12.74 18.80
C PRO A 138 -21.65 12.57 18.57
N GLN A 139 -22.34 13.67 18.27
CA GLN A 139 -23.76 13.60 17.90
C GLN A 139 -23.87 13.01 16.49
N ASN A 140 -24.89 12.16 16.31
CA ASN A 140 -25.23 11.56 15.02
C ASN A 140 -24.02 11.04 14.24
N PRO A 141 -23.22 10.13 14.82
CA PRO A 141 -22.05 9.59 14.12
C PRO A 141 -22.48 8.56 13.07
N PHE A 142 -21.57 8.26 12.13
CA PHE A 142 -21.73 7.02 11.36
C PHE A 142 -21.58 5.83 12.31
N THR A 143 -22.46 4.85 12.11
CA THR A 143 -22.45 3.64 12.93
C THR A 143 -21.18 2.81 12.67
N ASP A 144 -20.80 2.70 11.40
CA ASP A 144 -19.69 1.85 10.99
C ASP A 144 -19.24 2.21 9.55
N THR A 145 -18.21 1.53 9.10
CA THR A 145 -17.65 1.78 7.77
C THR A 145 -18.62 1.38 6.65
N VAL A 146 -19.45 0.36 6.86
CA VAL A 146 -20.44 -0.05 5.85
C VAL A 146 -21.41 1.10 5.59
N GLU A 147 -21.90 1.74 6.64
CA GLU A 147 -22.80 2.89 6.50
C GLU A 147 -22.11 4.04 5.79
N LEU A 148 -20.84 4.31 6.12
CA LEU A 148 -20.08 5.36 5.45
C LEU A 148 -19.94 5.08 3.97
N ILE A 149 -19.56 3.85 3.59
CA ILE A 149 -19.40 3.47 2.18
C ILE A 149 -20.74 3.64 1.43
N ARG A 150 -21.83 3.16 2.03
CA ARG A 150 -23.16 3.30 1.41
C ARG A 150 -23.52 4.77 1.18
N CYS A 151 -23.24 5.62 2.14
CA CYS A 151 -23.50 7.04 2.04
C CYS A 151 -22.66 7.71 0.94
N LEU A 152 -21.36 7.38 0.89
CA LEU A 152 -20.47 7.94 -0.13
C LEU A 152 -20.89 7.50 -1.54
N ALA A 153 -21.29 6.24 -1.71
CA ALA A 153 -21.75 5.73 -2.99
C ALA A 153 -23.03 6.47 -3.43
N ALA A 154 -23.96 6.69 -2.50
CA ALA A 154 -25.19 7.43 -2.79
C ALA A 154 -24.91 8.88 -3.17
N ARG A 155 -23.81 9.47 -2.69
CA ARG A 155 -23.43 10.84 -3.02
C ARG A 155 -22.61 10.93 -4.31
N GLY A 156 -22.42 9.81 -5.01
CA GLY A 156 -21.77 9.81 -6.32
C GLY A 156 -20.30 9.45 -6.36
N TRP A 157 -19.72 9.05 -5.24
CA TRP A 157 -18.34 8.57 -5.26
C TRP A 157 -18.28 7.20 -5.94
N ASP A 158 -17.47 7.08 -6.98
CA ASP A 158 -17.33 5.84 -7.78
C ASP A 158 -16.20 4.95 -7.29
N ASN A 159 -15.12 5.57 -6.81
CA ASN A 159 -13.92 4.87 -6.39
C ASN A 159 -13.80 4.92 -4.88
N ILE A 160 -14.50 4.03 -4.22
CA ILE A 160 -14.45 3.88 -2.77
C ILE A 160 -13.73 2.58 -2.48
N ARG A 161 -12.57 2.66 -1.83
CA ARG A 161 -11.87 1.47 -1.37
C ARG A 161 -12.05 1.32 0.12
N THR A 162 -11.79 0.13 0.61
CA THR A 162 -11.90 -0.20 2.02
C THR A 162 -10.68 -1.04 2.43
N SER A 163 -10.60 -1.36 3.70
CA SER A 163 -9.51 -2.18 4.24
C SER A 163 -9.93 -3.64 4.37
N ALA A 164 -8.92 -4.52 4.30
CA ALA A 164 -9.09 -5.95 4.57
C ALA A 164 -7.89 -6.44 5.38
N TYR A 165 -8.05 -7.56 6.06
CA TYR A 165 -7.04 -8.07 6.99
C TYR A 165 -6.76 -9.53 6.66
N PRO A 166 -5.58 -9.83 6.04
CA PRO A 166 -5.21 -11.22 5.75
C PRO A 166 -5.01 -12.04 7.04
N ASP A 167 -4.37 -11.40 8.06
CA ASP A 167 -4.27 -12.00 9.38
C ASP A 167 -5.61 -11.76 10.10
N ILE A 168 -5.99 -12.68 10.97
CA ILE A 168 -7.22 -12.51 11.74
C ILE A 168 -7.03 -11.31 12.68
N HIS A 169 -7.93 -10.33 12.57
CA HIS A 169 -7.87 -9.14 13.42
C HIS A 169 -8.05 -9.54 14.90
N LYS A 170 -7.24 -8.95 15.78
CA LYS A 170 -7.27 -9.26 17.21
C LYS A 170 -8.63 -9.03 17.85
N GLU A 171 -9.37 -8.04 17.38
CA GLU A 171 -10.69 -7.69 17.89
C GLU A 171 -11.81 -8.49 17.24
N ALA A 172 -11.52 -9.24 16.16
CA ALA A 172 -12.53 -10.07 15.52
C ALA A 172 -12.86 -11.27 16.39
N THR A 173 -14.13 -11.60 16.49
CA THR A 173 -14.56 -12.77 17.25
C THR A 173 -14.12 -14.06 16.58
N ASP A 174 -14.04 -14.04 15.25
CA ASP A 174 -13.54 -15.16 14.45
C ASP A 174 -13.29 -14.69 13.01
N ALA A 175 -12.67 -15.55 12.21
CA ALA A 175 -12.35 -15.26 10.82
C ALA A 175 -13.61 -15.09 9.95
N ASP A 176 -14.67 -15.81 10.27
CA ASP A 176 -15.92 -15.74 9.50
C ASP A 176 -16.62 -14.39 9.70
N SER A 177 -16.61 -13.87 10.94
CA SER A 177 -17.19 -12.57 11.24
C SER A 177 -16.47 -11.46 10.47
N ASP A 178 -15.13 -11.51 10.44
CA ASP A 178 -14.30 -10.54 9.74
C ASP A 178 -14.57 -10.60 8.23
N PHE A 179 -14.71 -11.82 7.70
CA PHE A 179 -15.00 -12.02 6.27
C PHE A 179 -16.40 -11.50 5.90
N ASP A 180 -17.40 -11.80 6.72
CA ASP A 180 -18.76 -11.30 6.48
C ASP A 180 -18.80 -9.78 6.46
N TRP A 181 -18.01 -9.16 7.32
CA TRP A 181 -17.89 -7.70 7.38
C TRP A 181 -17.28 -7.16 6.07
N LEU A 182 -16.26 -7.84 5.53
CA LEU A 182 -15.66 -7.45 4.26
C LEU A 182 -16.67 -7.57 3.11
N LEU A 183 -17.45 -8.65 3.08
CA LEU A 183 -18.50 -8.80 2.06
C LEU A 183 -19.52 -7.67 2.17
N ALA A 184 -19.89 -7.27 3.38
CA ALA A 184 -20.84 -6.18 3.60
C ALA A 184 -20.29 -4.85 3.05
N LYS A 185 -18.98 -4.62 3.17
CA LYS A 185 -18.36 -3.41 2.63
C LYS A 185 -18.42 -3.40 1.09
N PHE A 186 -18.16 -4.54 0.45
CA PHE A 186 -18.32 -4.64 -1.01
C PHE A 186 -19.77 -4.42 -1.43
N ASP A 187 -20.71 -5.03 -0.71
CA ASP A 187 -22.14 -4.88 -1.02
C ASP A 187 -22.60 -3.43 -0.87
N ALA A 188 -22.01 -2.68 0.07
CA ALA A 188 -22.33 -1.27 0.29
C ALA A 188 -21.82 -0.35 -0.83
N GLY A 189 -20.85 -0.81 -1.63
CA GLY A 189 -20.36 -0.03 -2.75
C GLY A 189 -18.84 0.09 -2.86
N ALA A 190 -18.07 -0.59 -2.01
CA ALA A 190 -16.61 -0.58 -2.15
C ALA A 190 -16.23 -1.23 -3.48
N SER A 191 -15.33 -0.59 -4.22
CA SER A 191 -14.86 -1.11 -5.50
C SER A 191 -13.72 -2.10 -5.34
N GLU A 192 -12.86 -1.88 -4.35
CA GLU A 192 -11.71 -2.73 -4.05
C GLU A 192 -11.39 -2.63 -2.57
N ALA A 193 -10.63 -3.61 -2.06
CA ALA A 193 -10.14 -3.60 -0.68
C ALA A 193 -8.62 -3.69 -0.71
N VAL A 194 -7.97 -2.83 0.09
CA VAL A 194 -6.51 -2.86 0.28
C VAL A 194 -6.23 -3.53 1.61
N THR A 195 -5.33 -4.52 1.61
CA THR A 195 -5.06 -5.24 2.86
C THR A 195 -4.11 -4.47 3.78
N GLN A 196 -4.25 -4.71 5.08
CA GLN A 196 -3.16 -4.43 6.02
C GLN A 196 -1.92 -5.18 5.55
N PHE A 197 -0.73 -4.65 5.83
CA PHE A 197 0.48 -5.37 5.46
C PHE A 197 0.56 -6.70 6.22
N PHE A 198 1.26 -7.65 5.63
CA PHE A 198 1.35 -9.03 6.15
C PHE A 198 2.70 -9.61 5.74
N PHE A 199 3.12 -10.65 6.43
CA PHE A 199 4.39 -11.31 6.12
C PHE A 199 4.20 -12.73 5.61
N ASN A 200 3.03 -13.31 5.81
CA ASN A 200 2.72 -14.67 5.35
C ASN A 200 1.79 -14.60 4.14
N ALA A 201 2.34 -14.87 2.96
CA ALA A 201 1.55 -14.84 1.72
C ALA A 201 0.38 -15.81 1.74
N ASP A 202 0.49 -16.92 2.47
CA ASP A 202 -0.60 -17.89 2.56
C ASP A 202 -1.85 -17.28 3.16
N ASN A 203 -1.71 -16.34 4.09
CA ASN A 203 -2.86 -15.66 4.68
C ASN A 203 -3.58 -14.81 3.63
N PHE A 204 -2.82 -14.13 2.78
CA PHE A 204 -3.42 -13.38 1.66
C PHE A 204 -4.13 -14.32 0.70
N PHE A 205 -3.51 -15.43 0.32
CA PHE A 205 -4.11 -16.36 -0.62
C PHE A 205 -5.38 -16.98 -0.05
N ARG A 206 -5.41 -17.28 1.23
CA ARG A 206 -6.61 -17.83 1.89
C ARG A 206 -7.78 -16.85 1.78
N LEU A 207 -7.52 -15.56 2.06
CA LEU A 207 -8.55 -14.53 1.96
C LEU A 207 -9.00 -14.34 0.51
N ARG A 208 -8.04 -14.25 -0.42
CA ARG A 208 -8.34 -14.11 -1.85
C ARG A 208 -9.22 -15.27 -2.34
N ASP A 209 -8.87 -16.50 -1.96
CA ASP A 209 -9.60 -17.67 -2.44
C ASP A 209 -11.02 -17.73 -1.87
N ARG A 210 -11.21 -17.27 -0.63
CA ARG A 210 -12.56 -17.10 -0.09
C ARG A 210 -13.37 -16.10 -0.90
N LEU A 211 -12.76 -14.96 -1.23
CA LEU A 211 -13.40 -13.92 -2.06
C LEU A 211 -13.71 -14.43 -3.46
N ASP A 212 -12.91 -15.35 -3.99
CA ASP A 212 -13.12 -15.89 -5.33
C ASP A 212 -14.48 -16.59 -5.47
N ARG A 213 -14.99 -17.18 -4.40
CA ARG A 213 -16.32 -17.81 -4.39
C ARG A 213 -17.43 -16.80 -4.64
N TYR A 214 -17.16 -15.53 -4.44
CA TYR A 214 -18.12 -14.42 -4.65
C TYR A 214 -17.77 -13.58 -5.88
N GLY A 215 -16.77 -14.02 -6.68
CA GLY A 215 -16.32 -13.28 -7.84
C GLY A 215 -15.52 -12.03 -7.50
N LEU A 216 -14.94 -11.95 -6.30
CA LEU A 216 -14.31 -10.74 -5.79
C LEU A 216 -12.78 -10.85 -5.63
N ALA A 217 -12.17 -11.94 -6.10
CA ALA A 217 -10.74 -12.17 -5.89
C ALA A 217 -9.86 -11.04 -6.43
N LYS A 218 -10.21 -10.51 -7.61
CA LYS A 218 -9.42 -9.45 -8.26
C LYS A 218 -9.61 -8.08 -7.60
N LYS A 219 -10.55 -7.96 -6.69
CA LYS A 219 -10.82 -6.72 -5.97
C LYS A 219 -10.01 -6.61 -4.68
N LEU A 220 -9.18 -7.61 -4.37
CA LEU A 220 -8.32 -7.60 -3.19
C LEU A 220 -6.90 -7.21 -3.60
N ILE A 221 -6.40 -6.10 -3.04
CA ILE A 221 -5.08 -5.54 -3.35
C ILE A 221 -4.16 -5.81 -2.17
N PRO A 222 -3.06 -6.55 -2.34
CA PRO A 222 -2.14 -6.74 -1.22
C PRO A 222 -1.42 -5.45 -0.87
N GLY A 223 -1.45 -5.10 0.41
CA GLY A 223 -0.67 -4.01 0.97
C GLY A 223 0.67 -4.55 1.47
N ILE A 224 1.76 -3.90 1.07
CA ILE A 224 3.12 -4.36 1.34
C ILE A 224 3.85 -3.27 2.11
N LEU A 225 4.32 -3.58 3.32
CA LEU A 225 5.13 -2.64 4.08
C LEU A 225 6.55 -2.66 3.53
N VAL A 226 7.06 -1.49 3.14
CA VAL A 226 8.44 -1.36 2.67
C VAL A 226 9.30 -1.00 3.89
N PHE A 227 10.25 -1.87 4.23
CA PHE A 227 11.08 -1.66 5.42
C PHE A 227 12.55 -1.96 5.11
N ARG A 228 13.43 -1.31 5.85
CA ARG A 228 14.89 -1.46 5.71
C ARG A 228 15.59 -1.64 7.05
N GLU A 229 14.86 -1.50 8.16
CA GLU A 229 15.40 -1.66 9.50
C GLU A 229 14.47 -2.58 10.30
N ILE A 230 15.03 -3.66 10.82
CA ILE A 230 14.24 -4.72 11.47
C ILE A 230 13.57 -4.22 12.74
N GLU A 231 14.30 -3.47 13.56
CA GLU A 231 13.75 -2.93 14.82
C GLU A 231 12.50 -2.08 14.57
N LYS A 232 12.59 -1.18 13.60
CA LYS A 232 11.48 -0.28 13.26
C LYS A 232 10.30 -1.07 12.70
N MET A 233 10.58 -2.08 11.87
CA MET A 233 9.53 -2.91 11.31
C MET A 233 8.80 -3.69 12.40
N ILE A 234 9.54 -4.30 13.34
CA ILE A 234 8.94 -5.05 14.44
C ILE A 234 8.05 -4.13 15.28
N GLY A 235 8.54 -2.93 15.62
CA GLY A 235 7.76 -1.96 16.38
C GLY A 235 6.50 -1.52 15.65
N PHE A 236 6.61 -1.27 14.36
CA PHE A 236 5.46 -0.86 13.55
C PHE A 236 4.43 -1.99 13.43
N ALA A 237 4.90 -3.22 13.21
CA ALA A 237 4.01 -4.39 13.13
C ALA A 237 3.25 -4.59 14.44
N LYS A 238 3.96 -4.46 15.57
CA LYS A 238 3.33 -4.57 16.90
C LYS A 238 2.26 -3.50 17.09
N LYS A 239 2.57 -2.26 16.73
CA LYS A 239 1.63 -1.14 16.84
C LYS A 239 0.38 -1.38 16.00
N CYS A 240 0.56 -1.94 14.79
CA CYS A 240 -0.55 -2.20 13.86
C CYS A 240 -1.26 -3.53 14.10
N GLY A 241 -0.81 -4.33 15.05
CA GLY A 241 -1.40 -5.63 15.33
C GLY A 241 -1.12 -6.69 14.26
N VAL A 242 -0.04 -6.52 13.51
CA VAL A 242 0.35 -7.45 12.45
C VAL A 242 1.24 -8.55 13.01
N HIS A 243 0.91 -9.80 12.67
CA HIS A 243 1.64 -10.97 13.13
C HIS A 243 2.94 -11.14 12.36
N ILE A 244 4.04 -11.28 13.08
CA ILE A 244 5.32 -11.67 12.49
C ILE A 244 5.51 -13.16 12.79
N PRO A 245 5.56 -14.03 11.75
CA PRO A 245 5.74 -15.46 12.00
C PRO A 245 7.03 -15.74 12.79
N ALA A 246 6.98 -16.70 13.70
CA ALA A 246 8.12 -17.02 14.56
C ALA A 246 9.38 -17.35 13.74
N ARG A 247 9.22 -18.07 12.64
CA ARG A 247 10.31 -18.43 11.75
C ARG A 247 10.99 -17.18 11.17
N LEU A 248 10.20 -16.20 10.75
CA LEU A 248 10.72 -14.94 10.22
C LEU A 248 11.43 -14.15 11.31
N HIS A 249 10.88 -14.15 12.52
CA HIS A 249 11.47 -13.47 13.67
C HIS A 249 12.89 -13.99 13.94
N VAL A 250 13.03 -15.32 13.94
CA VAL A 250 14.34 -15.98 14.13
C VAL A 250 15.30 -15.62 13.01
N GLU A 251 14.81 -15.69 11.77
CA GLU A 251 15.63 -15.37 10.59
C GLU A 251 16.15 -13.93 10.64
N LEU A 252 15.26 -12.99 10.96
CA LEU A 252 15.61 -11.57 11.03
C LEU A 252 16.60 -11.26 12.14
N SER A 253 16.55 -12.00 13.26
CA SER A 253 17.43 -11.75 14.39
C SER A 253 18.91 -11.91 14.03
N ARG A 254 19.23 -12.67 13.00
CA ARG A 254 20.60 -12.94 12.57
C ARG A 254 21.25 -11.73 11.88
N SER A 255 20.46 -10.90 11.22
CA SER A 255 20.98 -9.74 10.48
C SER A 255 20.73 -8.41 11.19
N ARG A 256 19.97 -8.44 12.29
CA ARG A 256 19.55 -7.26 13.03
C ARG A 256 20.74 -6.43 13.47
N GLN A 257 20.76 -5.16 13.10
CA GLN A 257 21.82 -4.20 13.44
C GLN A 257 23.20 -4.57 12.86
N THR A 258 23.21 -5.36 11.79
CA THR A 258 24.45 -5.69 11.07
C THR A 258 24.50 -4.88 9.76
N ASP A 259 25.65 -4.97 9.08
CA ASP A 259 25.84 -4.30 7.78
C ASP A 259 25.04 -4.94 6.64
N VAL A 260 24.46 -6.12 6.85
CA VAL A 260 23.61 -6.80 5.85
C VAL A 260 22.11 -6.68 6.12
N GLU A 261 21.75 -5.91 7.13
CA GLU A 261 20.34 -5.79 7.56
C GLU A 261 19.44 -5.33 6.42
N GLU A 262 19.81 -4.24 5.75
CA GLU A 262 18.99 -3.68 4.68
C GLU A 262 18.82 -4.66 3.52
N ALA A 263 19.92 -5.33 3.12
CA ALA A 263 19.87 -6.32 2.06
C ALA A 263 18.96 -7.50 2.43
N HIS A 264 19.00 -7.91 3.70
CA HIS A 264 18.14 -8.99 4.18
C HIS A 264 16.66 -8.59 4.15
N CYS A 265 16.34 -7.36 4.58
CA CYS A 265 14.98 -6.84 4.49
C CYS A 265 14.48 -6.84 3.05
N LEU A 266 15.33 -6.39 2.13
CA LEU A 266 15.00 -6.36 0.71
C LEU A 266 14.72 -7.77 0.17
N SER A 267 15.50 -8.76 0.58
CA SER A 267 15.31 -10.13 0.12
C SER A 267 13.98 -10.72 0.61
N ILE A 268 13.58 -10.38 1.83
CA ILE A 268 12.29 -10.82 2.38
C ILE A 268 11.14 -10.22 1.58
N LEU A 269 11.24 -8.92 1.27
CA LEU A 269 10.21 -8.24 0.47
C LEU A 269 10.16 -8.83 -0.94
N LEU A 270 11.31 -9.06 -1.54
CA LEU A 270 11.37 -9.64 -2.88
C LEU A 270 10.73 -11.04 -2.91
N ASP A 271 11.05 -11.87 -1.91
CA ASP A 271 10.47 -13.21 -1.82
C ASP A 271 8.94 -13.15 -1.69
N LEU A 272 8.43 -12.25 -0.86
CA LEU A 272 6.98 -12.07 -0.70
C LEU A 272 6.33 -11.68 -2.03
N LEU A 273 6.91 -10.70 -2.74
CA LEU A 273 6.35 -10.24 -4.02
C LEU A 273 6.41 -11.32 -5.08
N LEU A 274 7.50 -12.10 -5.13
CA LEU A 274 7.61 -13.20 -6.07
C LEU A 274 6.57 -14.28 -5.80
N ARG A 275 6.31 -14.59 -4.53
CA ARG A 275 5.26 -15.56 -4.18
C ARG A 275 3.89 -15.06 -4.60
N LEU A 276 3.59 -13.78 -4.35
CA LEU A 276 2.31 -13.20 -4.76
C LEU A 276 2.17 -13.24 -6.28
N SER A 277 3.21 -12.82 -6.99
CA SER A 277 3.22 -12.80 -8.45
C SER A 277 3.05 -14.21 -9.04
N SER A 278 3.68 -15.21 -8.43
CA SER A 278 3.60 -16.60 -8.91
C SER A 278 2.19 -17.14 -8.88
N GLN A 279 1.29 -16.57 -8.08
CA GLN A 279 -0.11 -16.97 -8.01
C GLN A 279 -1.06 -15.95 -8.65
N GLY A 280 -0.55 -15.17 -9.59
CA GLY A 280 -1.38 -14.35 -10.45
C GLY A 280 -1.75 -12.97 -9.90
N VAL A 281 -1.10 -12.53 -8.80
CA VAL A 281 -1.38 -11.19 -8.29
C VAL A 281 -0.78 -10.16 -9.23
N UNK A 282 -1.64 -9.18 -9.54
CA UNK A 282 -1.28 -8.29 -10.46
C UNK A 282 -1.37 -6.95 -10.07
N GLN A 283 -1.59 -6.72 -8.87
CA GLN A 283 -1.74 -5.35 -8.32
C GLN A 283 -1.14 -5.29 -6.93
N TYR A 284 -0.40 -4.21 -6.62
CA TYR A 284 0.32 -4.10 -5.33
C TYR A 284 0.19 -2.67 -4.81
N HIS A 285 -0.04 -2.54 -3.50
CA HIS A 285 -0.07 -1.25 -2.81
C HIS A 285 1.06 -1.22 -1.79
N PHE A 286 1.95 -0.23 -1.88
CA PHE A 286 3.15 -0.16 -1.03
C PHE A 286 3.02 0.95 0.00
N TYR A 287 3.19 0.59 1.27
CA TYR A 287 3.26 1.55 2.37
C TYR A 287 4.71 2.04 2.44
N THR A 288 4.96 3.25 1.92
CA THR A 288 6.32 3.74 1.66
C THR A 288 6.98 4.41 2.85
N LEU A 289 6.22 4.81 3.85
CA LEU A 289 6.72 5.62 4.98
C LEU A 289 7.44 6.89 4.46
N ASN A 290 6.93 7.46 3.36
CA ASN A 290 7.41 8.68 2.72
C ASN A 290 8.85 8.59 2.17
N LYS A 291 9.33 7.37 1.86
CA LYS A 291 10.66 7.17 1.30
C LYS A 291 10.58 6.36 0.00
N ALA A 292 11.37 6.76 -0.99
CA ALA A 292 11.44 6.01 -2.25
C ALA A 292 12.28 4.74 -2.12
N GLN A 293 13.37 4.80 -1.33
CA GLN A 293 14.18 3.61 -1.11
C GLN A 293 13.76 2.89 0.17
N PRO A 294 13.82 1.57 0.22
CA PRO A 294 14.37 0.65 -0.79
C PRO A 294 13.38 0.23 -1.89
N LEU A 295 12.21 0.85 -1.96
CA LEU A 295 11.19 0.44 -2.93
C LEU A 295 11.66 0.54 -4.37
N VAL A 296 12.37 1.60 -4.75
CA VAL A 296 12.89 1.75 -6.12
C VAL A 296 13.78 0.56 -6.48
N THR A 297 14.69 0.18 -5.59
CA THR A 297 15.54 -0.99 -5.81
C THR A 297 14.72 -2.26 -5.99
N LEU A 298 13.70 -2.43 -5.15
CA LEU A 298 12.81 -3.59 -5.22
C LEU A 298 12.08 -3.67 -6.56
N LEU A 299 11.54 -2.55 -7.02
CA LEU A 299 10.81 -2.49 -8.29
C LEU A 299 11.74 -2.76 -9.48
N ASP A 300 12.97 -2.26 -9.43
CA ASP A 300 13.97 -2.53 -10.46
C ASP A 300 14.36 -4.00 -10.49
N LEU A 301 14.52 -4.63 -9.33
CA LEU A 301 14.83 -6.06 -9.24
C LEU A 301 13.71 -6.93 -9.83
N LEU A 302 12.47 -6.47 -9.73
CA LEU A 302 11.31 -7.16 -10.30
C LEU A 302 11.15 -6.87 -11.80
N ASP A 303 12.03 -6.07 -12.37
CA ASP A 303 12.01 -5.66 -13.78
C ASP A 303 10.69 -4.98 -14.19
N LEU A 304 10.14 -4.19 -13.28
CA LEU A 304 8.93 -3.43 -13.58
C LEU A 304 9.27 -2.20 -14.44
N PRO A 305 8.43 -1.87 -15.43
CA PRO A 305 8.79 -0.81 -16.38
C PRO A 305 8.81 0.58 -15.76
N LYS A 306 9.73 1.40 -16.21
CA LYS A 306 9.88 2.81 -15.87
C LYS A 306 9.62 3.67 -17.09
N GLN A 307 8.94 4.78 -16.92
CA GLN A 307 8.79 5.79 -17.97
C GLN A 307 10.18 6.39 -18.28
N GLY A 308 10.50 6.50 -19.55
CA GLY A 308 11.80 7.00 -20.00
C GLY A 308 12.75 5.90 -20.46
N ILE A 309 12.74 4.74 -19.79
CA ILE A 309 13.54 3.59 -20.23
C ILE A 309 12.84 2.89 -21.38
N CYS A 310 11.51 2.76 -21.33
CA CYS A 310 10.75 2.17 -22.42
C CYS A 310 10.81 2.99 -23.70
N ALA A 311 10.92 4.32 -23.57
CA ALA A 311 11.01 5.20 -24.76
C ALA A 311 12.32 5.03 -25.52
N VAL A 312 13.38 4.56 -24.86
CA VAL A 312 14.66 4.31 -25.52
C VAL A 312 14.68 2.94 -26.20
N ALA A 313 13.99 1.96 -25.60
CA ALA A 313 13.96 0.59 -26.13
C ALA A 313 13.09 0.48 -27.39
N ASP A 314 12.12 1.37 -27.57
CA ASP A 314 11.20 1.33 -28.71
C ASP A 314 11.70 2.12 -29.93
N ARG A 315 12.86 2.77 -29.84
CA ARG A 315 13.47 3.40 -31.01
C ARG A 315 14.27 2.36 -31.78
N GLN A 316 13.57 1.63 -32.61
CA GLN A 316 14.27 0.86 -33.63
C GLN A 316 14.95 1.87 -34.57
N PRO A 317 16.19 1.62 -34.96
CA PRO A 317 16.82 2.50 -35.93
C PRO A 317 16.02 2.42 -37.23
N GLU A 318 15.52 3.57 -37.66
CA GLU A 318 14.93 3.67 -38.96
C GLU A 318 16.03 3.29 -39.94
N THR A 319 15.84 2.17 -40.63
CA THR A 319 16.70 1.80 -41.74
C THR A 319 16.45 2.81 -42.83
N CYS A 320 17.38 3.72 -43.00
CA CYS A 320 17.40 4.56 -44.20
C CYS A 320 17.73 3.67 -45.40
N TYR A 321 16.77 3.56 -46.29
CA TYR A 321 17.03 3.11 -47.67
C TYR A 321 17.21 4.33 -48.56
#